data_164a23e8d41fa25fafc80f71a82e8c52
#
_entry.id   164a23e8d41fa25fafc80f71a82e8c52
#
_cell.length_a   1.000
_cell.length_b   1.000
_cell.length_c   1.000
_cell.angle_alpha   90.00
_cell.angle_beta   90.00
_cell.angle_gamma   90.00
#
_symmetry.space_group_name_H-M   'P 1'
#
loop_
_entity.id
_entity.type
_entity.pdbx_description
1 polymer ?
#
loop_
_entity_poly.entity_id
_entity_poly.type
_entity_poly.pdbx_seq_one_letter_code
_entity_poly.pdbx_strand_id
1 'polypeptide(L)'
;QLITPKWDLIIAHPPCTYLSRAASAYLYPGHKLNAERYEKGLKAAQFFMEMYNAPAHFVCVENPTPFRIFNLPSPSCVVNPCDFGSPWLKRTLYWLRNLPPLIYGTYYPNARSYVYYTKGGKKRSKSFDCISKAMAEQWIPIIKDYIMQ
;
A
#
# COMPACT_ATOMS: atom_id res chain seq x y z
N GLN A 1 18.88 18.99 16.76
CA GLN A 1 19.06 17.59 17.15
C GLN A 1 18.67 16.73 15.96
N LEU A 2 19.60 15.98 15.40
CA LEU A 2 19.32 14.92 14.43
C LEU A 2 18.47 13.88 15.16
N ILE A 3 17.20 13.73 14.78
CA ILE A 3 16.33 12.67 15.29
C ILE A 3 16.89 11.36 14.72
N THR A 4 17.55 10.59 15.55
CA THR A 4 17.98 9.24 15.16
C THR A 4 16.75 8.42 14.87
N PRO A 5 16.60 7.81 13.68
CA PRO A 5 15.43 7.00 13.37
C PRO A 5 15.33 5.86 14.39
N LYS A 6 14.13 5.66 14.94
CA LYS A 6 13.85 4.59 15.91
C LYS A 6 13.80 3.21 15.26
N TRP A 7 13.55 3.18 13.94
CA TRP A 7 13.33 1.97 13.16
C TRP A 7 14.12 2.04 11.85
N ASP A 8 14.72 0.93 11.46
CA ASP A 8 15.39 0.81 10.17
C ASP A 8 14.38 0.71 9.04
N LEU A 9 13.33 -0.09 9.22
CA LEU A 9 12.27 -0.33 8.25
C LEU A 9 10.90 -0.13 8.89
N ILE A 10 10.02 0.57 8.17
CA ILE A 10 8.57 0.61 8.43
C ILE A 10 7.83 0.09 7.21
N ILE A 11 6.96 -0.90 7.42
CA ILE A 11 5.96 -1.34 6.44
C ILE A 11 4.58 -0.97 7.02
N ALA A 12 3.86 -0.08 6.35
CA ALA A 12 2.60 0.47 6.84
C ALA A 12 1.44 0.13 5.90
N HIS A 13 0.29 -0.22 6.49
CA HIS A 13 -0.97 -0.48 5.81
C HIS A 13 -2.06 0.46 6.35
N PRO A 14 -1.99 1.77 6.06
CA PRO A 14 -2.97 2.72 6.58
C PRO A 14 -4.38 2.40 6.07
N PRO A 15 -5.44 2.68 6.86
CA PRO A 15 -6.81 2.40 6.47
C PRO A 15 -7.18 3.07 5.16
N CYS A 16 -7.69 2.28 4.20
CA CYS A 16 -8.06 2.74 2.87
C CYS A 16 -9.55 3.12 2.73
N THR A 17 -10.35 2.96 3.78
CA THR A 17 -11.83 3.11 3.75
C THR A 17 -12.30 4.45 3.17
N TYR A 18 -11.59 5.52 3.48
CA TYR A 18 -11.93 6.87 3.02
C TYR A 18 -11.07 7.35 1.84
N LEU A 19 -9.98 6.65 1.53
CA LEU A 19 -9.04 7.03 0.46
C LEU A 19 -9.33 6.32 -0.86
N SER A 20 -9.80 5.06 -0.81
CA SER A 20 -9.88 4.18 -1.95
C SER A 20 -10.94 4.60 -2.98
N ARG A 21 -10.57 4.59 -4.26
CA ARG A 21 -11.48 4.74 -5.41
C ARG A 21 -12.64 3.73 -5.40
N ALA A 22 -12.46 2.55 -4.81
CA ALA A 22 -13.52 1.56 -4.66
C ALA A 22 -14.71 2.07 -3.82
N ALA A 23 -14.51 3.12 -3.03
CA ALA A 23 -15.53 3.75 -2.19
C ALA A 23 -16.19 4.97 -2.86
N SER A 24 -16.12 5.11 -4.18
CA SER A 24 -16.63 6.28 -4.93
C SER A 24 -18.10 6.58 -4.69
N ALA A 25 -18.94 5.56 -4.66
CA ALA A 25 -20.39 5.73 -4.45
C ALA A 25 -20.71 6.40 -3.09
N TYR A 26 -19.84 6.24 -2.11
CA TYR A 26 -20.01 6.87 -0.80
C TYR A 26 -19.45 8.30 -0.74
N LEU A 27 -18.43 8.59 -1.56
CA LEU A 27 -17.87 9.94 -1.64
C LEU A 27 -18.73 10.87 -2.50
N TYR A 28 -19.35 10.30 -3.54
CA TYR A 28 -20.20 11.02 -4.49
C TYR A 28 -21.60 10.38 -4.61
N PRO A 29 -22.39 10.32 -3.52
CA PRO A 29 -23.76 9.81 -3.61
C PRO A 29 -24.58 10.73 -4.52
N GLY A 30 -25.25 10.15 -5.53
CA GLY A 30 -26.02 10.93 -6.50
C GLY A 30 -25.19 11.98 -7.25
N HIS A 31 -23.91 11.71 -7.51
CA HIS A 31 -22.93 12.61 -8.17
C HIS A 31 -22.60 13.90 -7.40
N LYS A 32 -22.98 14.01 -6.13
CA LYS A 32 -22.65 15.15 -5.28
C LYS A 32 -21.59 14.76 -4.24
N LEU A 33 -20.66 15.66 -3.97
CA LEU A 33 -19.63 15.42 -2.94
C LEU A 33 -20.25 15.36 -1.55
N ASN A 34 -20.00 14.27 -0.84
CA ASN A 34 -20.34 14.13 0.58
C ASN A 34 -19.24 14.81 1.42
N ALA A 35 -19.55 15.98 1.99
CA ALA A 35 -18.60 16.80 2.72
C ALA A 35 -18.03 16.08 3.96
N GLU A 36 -18.87 15.40 4.74
CA GLU A 36 -18.41 14.65 5.94
C GLU A 36 -17.41 13.55 5.55
N ARG A 37 -17.72 12.81 4.48
CA ARG A 37 -16.84 11.75 4.00
C ARG A 37 -15.53 12.30 3.42
N TYR A 38 -15.61 13.45 2.76
CA TYR A 38 -14.44 14.14 2.24
C TYR A 38 -13.49 14.56 3.38
N GLU A 39 -14.01 15.15 4.46
CA GLU A 39 -13.22 15.50 5.65
C GLU A 39 -12.54 14.28 6.28
N LYS A 40 -13.25 13.14 6.37
CA LYS A 40 -12.65 11.88 6.82
C LYS A 40 -11.54 11.40 5.88
N GLY A 41 -11.71 11.62 4.58
CA GLY A 41 -10.71 11.33 3.56
C GLY A 41 -9.46 12.18 3.70
N LEU A 42 -9.59 13.49 3.97
CA LEU A 42 -8.46 14.39 4.23
C LEU A 42 -7.65 13.95 5.45
N LYS A 43 -8.31 13.58 6.56
CA LYS A 43 -7.65 13.03 7.75
C LYS A 43 -6.91 11.72 7.45
N ALA A 44 -7.53 10.84 6.65
CA ALA A 44 -6.90 9.60 6.23
C ALA A 44 -5.68 9.85 5.32
N ALA A 45 -5.74 10.85 4.44
CA ALA A 45 -4.61 11.27 3.61
C ALA A 45 -3.47 11.85 4.46
N GLN A 46 -3.78 12.66 5.47
CA GLN A 46 -2.79 13.15 6.42
C GLN A 46 -2.10 12.00 7.15
N PHE A 47 -2.85 11.04 7.68
CA PHE A 47 -2.30 9.86 8.37
C PHE A 47 -1.44 9.02 7.43
N PHE A 48 -1.85 8.85 6.17
CA PHE A 48 -1.03 8.21 5.14
C PHE A 48 0.33 8.90 5.00
N MET A 49 0.34 10.23 4.91
CA MET A 49 1.58 11.01 4.77
C MET A 49 2.45 10.96 6.04
N GLU A 50 1.86 10.88 7.22
CA GLU A 50 2.58 10.65 8.47
C GLU A 50 3.32 9.31 8.46
N MET A 51 2.68 8.25 7.97
CA MET A 51 3.33 6.95 7.80
C MET A 51 4.43 6.97 6.74
N TYR A 52 4.18 7.63 5.60
CA TYR A 52 5.19 7.75 4.54
C TYR A 52 6.41 8.57 4.97
N ASN A 53 6.21 9.58 5.81
CA ASN A 53 7.27 10.44 6.36
C ASN A 53 7.78 9.99 7.73
N ALA A 54 7.37 8.82 8.21
CA ALA A 54 7.78 8.30 9.51
C ALA A 54 9.31 8.24 9.66
N PRO A 55 9.84 8.38 10.89
CA PRO A 55 11.28 8.46 11.15
C PRO A 55 11.95 7.07 11.06
N ALA A 56 12.05 6.54 9.85
CA ALA A 56 12.79 5.34 9.49
C ALA A 56 13.61 5.60 8.24
N HIS A 57 14.70 4.87 8.05
CA HIS A 57 15.48 5.00 6.81
C HIS A 57 14.71 4.40 5.63
N PHE A 58 14.19 3.20 5.78
CA PHE A 58 13.41 2.49 4.78
C PHE A 58 11.92 2.54 5.10
N VAL A 59 11.09 2.88 4.13
CA VAL A 59 9.62 2.93 4.31
C VAL A 59 8.92 2.31 3.12
N CYS A 60 7.91 1.49 3.40
CA CYS A 60 6.94 0.99 2.44
C CYS A 60 5.54 1.30 2.96
N VAL A 61 4.75 2.06 2.22
CA VAL A 61 3.32 2.24 2.51
C VAL A 61 2.51 1.56 1.43
N GLU A 62 1.58 0.72 1.85
CA GLU A 62 0.68 -0.04 0.97
C GLU A 62 -0.73 0.54 1.02
N ASN A 63 -1.34 0.77 -0.14
CA ASN A 63 -2.76 1.15 -0.24
C ASN A 63 -3.33 0.77 -1.62
N PRO A 64 -4.65 0.54 -1.75
CA PRO A 64 -5.29 0.46 -3.05
C PRO A 64 -5.30 1.82 -3.74
N THR A 65 -5.73 1.88 -5.00
CA THR A 65 -5.78 3.12 -5.78
C THR A 65 -6.59 4.20 -5.05
N PRO A 66 -5.98 5.32 -4.63
CA PRO A 66 -6.68 6.39 -3.94
C PRO A 66 -7.47 7.26 -4.92
N PHE A 67 -8.42 8.02 -4.40
CA PHE A 67 -9.02 9.12 -5.14
C PHE A 67 -8.03 10.25 -5.37
N ARG A 68 -8.02 10.80 -6.58
CA ARG A 68 -7.16 11.93 -6.94
C ARG A 68 -7.42 13.20 -6.11
N ILE A 69 -8.66 13.39 -5.64
CA ILE A 69 -9.05 14.56 -4.83
C ILE A 69 -8.23 14.68 -3.53
N PHE A 70 -7.67 13.58 -3.03
CA PHE A 70 -6.84 13.59 -1.81
C PHE A 70 -5.36 13.89 -2.08
N ASN A 71 -5.00 14.06 -3.35
CA ASN A 71 -3.69 14.53 -3.79
C ASN A 71 -2.48 13.82 -3.15
N LEU A 72 -2.58 12.50 -2.97
CA LEU A 72 -1.44 11.70 -2.54
C LEU A 72 -0.36 11.66 -3.62
N PRO A 73 0.91 11.53 -3.25
CA PRO A 73 2.00 11.41 -4.21
C PRO A 73 1.81 10.21 -5.15
N SER A 74 2.47 10.21 -6.29
CA SER A 74 2.47 9.06 -7.19
C SER A 74 3.08 7.83 -6.51
N PRO A 75 2.50 6.64 -6.67
CA PRO A 75 3.07 5.43 -6.12
C PRO A 75 4.39 5.06 -6.82
N SER A 76 5.27 4.40 -6.09
CA SER A 76 6.55 3.90 -6.63
C SER A 76 6.36 2.71 -7.56
N CYS A 77 5.42 1.81 -7.25
CA CYS A 77 5.10 0.65 -8.08
C CYS A 77 3.69 0.10 -7.82
N VAL A 78 3.28 -0.79 -8.72
CA VAL A 78 2.05 -1.58 -8.62
C VAL A 78 2.44 -3.03 -8.37
N VAL A 79 1.74 -3.69 -7.45
CA VAL A 79 1.98 -5.09 -7.10
C VAL A 79 0.66 -5.86 -7.14
N ASN A 80 0.67 -7.02 -7.78
CA ASN A 80 -0.42 -7.98 -7.72
C ASN A 80 0.10 -9.34 -7.25
N PRO A 81 -0.66 -10.10 -6.47
CA PRO A 81 -0.23 -11.44 -6.04
C PRO A 81 0.08 -12.39 -7.21
N CYS A 82 -0.60 -12.24 -8.36
CA CYS A 82 -0.35 -13.06 -9.54
C CYS A 82 1.02 -12.83 -10.17
N ASP A 83 1.65 -11.70 -9.94
CA ASP A 83 3.02 -11.41 -10.39
C ASP A 83 4.07 -12.19 -9.58
N PHE A 84 3.63 -12.88 -8.52
CA PHE A 84 4.44 -13.70 -7.60
C PHE A 84 3.92 -15.13 -7.47
N GLY A 85 3.20 -15.64 -8.47
CA GLY A 85 2.75 -17.02 -8.54
C GLY A 85 1.44 -17.35 -7.82
N SER A 86 0.72 -16.35 -7.27
CA SER A 86 -0.57 -16.55 -6.63
C SER A 86 -1.74 -16.51 -7.65
N PRO A 87 -2.81 -17.31 -7.47
CA PRO A 87 -3.95 -17.28 -8.39
C PRO A 87 -4.85 -16.05 -8.23
N TRP A 88 -4.38 -15.01 -7.54
CA TRP A 88 -5.19 -13.85 -7.21
C TRP A 88 -4.70 -12.56 -7.86
N LEU A 89 -5.66 -11.80 -8.39
CA LEU A 89 -5.47 -10.41 -8.82
C LEU A 89 -6.03 -9.49 -7.73
N LYS A 90 -5.15 -8.71 -7.13
CA LYS A 90 -5.46 -7.63 -6.18
C LYS A 90 -4.49 -6.49 -6.41
N ARG A 91 -4.88 -5.55 -7.26
CA ARG A 91 -4.05 -4.39 -7.58
C ARG A 91 -3.79 -3.56 -6.33
N THR A 92 -2.55 -3.50 -5.92
CA THR A 92 -2.08 -2.80 -4.74
C THR A 92 -0.96 -1.84 -5.14
N LEU A 93 -0.96 -0.64 -4.57
CA LEU A 93 0.05 0.38 -4.83
C LEU A 93 1.00 0.47 -3.64
N TYR A 94 2.28 0.63 -3.95
CA TYR A 94 3.34 0.82 -2.95
C TYR A 94 4.02 2.17 -3.14
N TRP A 95 4.14 2.90 -2.03
CA TRP A 95 4.96 4.10 -1.91
C TRP A 95 6.21 3.73 -1.12
N LEU A 96 7.35 3.79 -1.79
CA LEU A 96 8.63 3.33 -1.27
C LEU A 96 9.54 4.53 -1.01
N ARG A 97 10.28 4.46 0.09
CA ARG A 97 11.37 5.37 0.39
C ARG A 97 12.63 4.56 0.72
N ASN A 98 13.70 4.80 -0.03
CA ASN A 98 14.99 4.11 0.03
C ASN A 98 14.91 2.58 -0.22
N LEU A 99 13.78 2.08 -0.71
CA LEU A 99 13.59 0.70 -1.13
C LEU A 99 13.40 0.63 -2.65
N PRO A 100 13.98 -0.34 -3.34
CA PRO A 100 13.69 -0.58 -4.75
C PRO A 100 12.29 -1.19 -4.91
N PRO A 101 11.61 -0.97 -6.06
CA PRO A 101 10.45 -1.76 -6.43
C PRO A 101 10.74 -3.26 -6.41
N LEU A 102 9.74 -4.06 -6.03
CA LEU A 102 9.87 -5.50 -6.03
C LEU A 102 10.05 -6.03 -7.46
N ILE A 103 11.01 -6.91 -7.65
CA ILE A 103 11.18 -7.67 -8.88
C ILE A 103 10.15 -8.79 -8.88
N TYR A 104 9.37 -8.87 -9.95
CA TYR A 104 8.34 -9.89 -10.10
C TYR A 104 8.95 -11.29 -10.16
N GLY A 105 8.20 -12.25 -9.61
CA GLY A 105 8.52 -13.66 -9.67
C GLY A 105 7.85 -14.35 -10.86
N THR A 106 7.42 -15.60 -10.65
CA THR A 106 6.67 -16.35 -11.66
C THR A 106 5.24 -15.82 -11.78
N TYR A 107 4.86 -15.37 -12.96
CA TYR A 107 3.50 -14.91 -13.24
C TYR A 107 2.51 -16.07 -13.25
N TYR A 108 1.38 -15.91 -12.54
CA TYR A 108 0.27 -16.85 -12.59
C TYR A 108 -0.77 -16.40 -13.62
N PRO A 109 -0.96 -17.14 -14.72
CA PRO A 109 -1.95 -16.80 -15.75
C PRO A 109 -3.37 -17.01 -15.25
N ASN A 110 -4.34 -16.25 -15.81
CA ASN A 110 -5.77 -16.36 -15.51
C ASN A 110 -6.12 -16.12 -14.01
N ALA A 111 -5.39 -15.25 -13.35
CA ALA A 111 -5.65 -14.88 -11.98
C ALA A 111 -7.06 -14.30 -11.77
N ARG A 112 -7.71 -14.67 -10.69
CA ARG A 112 -9.07 -14.24 -10.36
C ARG A 112 -9.07 -13.02 -9.45
N SER A 113 -10.05 -12.13 -9.61
CA SER A 113 -10.19 -10.97 -8.74
C SER A 113 -10.43 -11.37 -7.29
N TYR A 114 -9.44 -11.13 -6.43
CA TYR A 114 -9.54 -11.44 -5.00
C TYR A 114 -10.69 -10.68 -4.31
N VAL A 115 -10.87 -9.41 -4.68
CA VAL A 115 -11.92 -8.55 -4.12
C VAL A 115 -13.32 -9.04 -4.47
N TYR A 116 -13.50 -9.57 -5.68
CA TYR A 116 -14.78 -10.11 -6.13
C TYR A 116 -15.17 -11.41 -5.39
N TYR A 117 -14.23 -12.33 -5.23
CA TYR A 117 -14.48 -13.63 -4.60
C TYR A 117 -14.38 -13.61 -3.06
N THR A 118 -13.86 -12.52 -2.46
CA THR A 118 -13.69 -12.43 -1.01
C THR A 118 -14.71 -11.46 -0.41
N LYS A 119 -15.57 -11.96 0.47
CA LYS A 119 -16.54 -11.14 1.21
C LYS A 119 -15.92 -10.61 2.50
N GLY A 120 -16.23 -9.35 2.83
CA GLY A 120 -15.84 -8.68 4.07
C GLY A 120 -14.47 -7.98 4.02
N GLY A 121 -14.44 -6.75 4.55
CA GLY A 121 -13.27 -5.88 4.52
C GLY A 121 -12.04 -6.48 5.22
N LYS A 122 -12.23 -7.11 6.39
CA LYS A 122 -11.16 -7.75 7.15
C LYS A 122 -10.44 -8.86 6.38
N LYS A 123 -11.18 -9.66 5.59
CA LYS A 123 -10.57 -10.69 4.74
C LYS A 123 -9.85 -10.08 3.54
N ARG A 124 -10.43 -9.01 2.95
CA ARG A 124 -9.84 -8.31 1.80
C ARG A 124 -8.56 -7.55 2.15
N SER A 125 -8.37 -7.15 3.41
CA SER A 125 -7.18 -6.42 3.87
C SER A 125 -5.96 -7.31 4.12
N LYS A 126 -6.09 -8.63 4.08
CA LYS A 126 -4.95 -9.53 4.30
C LYS A 126 -3.88 -9.35 3.24
N SER A 127 -2.63 -9.36 3.69
CA SER A 127 -1.44 -9.45 2.84
C SER A 127 -1.32 -10.87 2.27
N PHE A 128 -0.58 -11.00 1.18
CA PHE A 128 -0.30 -12.28 0.52
C PHE A 128 1.10 -12.76 0.87
N ASP A 129 1.23 -14.00 1.28
CA ASP A 129 2.51 -14.61 1.69
C ASP A 129 3.57 -14.53 0.59
N CYS A 130 3.18 -14.70 -0.68
CA CYS A 130 4.09 -14.59 -1.82
C CYS A 130 4.73 -13.19 -1.93
N ILE A 131 3.99 -12.13 -1.62
CA ILE A 131 4.49 -10.76 -1.62
C ILE A 131 5.37 -10.52 -0.40
N SER A 132 4.93 -10.94 0.79
CA SER A 132 5.72 -10.81 2.02
C SER A 132 7.05 -11.56 1.92
N LYS A 133 7.06 -12.74 1.28
CA LYS A 133 8.28 -13.49 0.98
C LYS A 133 9.20 -12.70 0.03
N ALA A 134 8.67 -12.15 -1.05
CA ALA A 134 9.44 -11.33 -1.98
C ALA A 134 10.05 -10.09 -1.31
N MET A 135 9.28 -9.40 -0.44
CA MET A 135 9.80 -8.29 0.37
C MET A 135 10.98 -8.74 1.24
N ALA A 136 10.84 -9.87 1.95
CA ALA A 136 11.89 -10.38 2.81
C ALA A 136 13.14 -10.77 2.01
N GLU A 137 12.99 -11.48 0.93
CA GLU A 137 14.10 -11.93 0.09
C GLU A 137 14.84 -10.79 -0.62
N GLN A 138 14.13 -9.75 -1.05
CA GLN A 138 14.70 -8.66 -1.84
C GLN A 138 15.15 -7.47 -0.98
N TRP A 139 14.46 -7.14 0.10
CA TRP A 139 14.77 -5.95 0.89
C TRP A 139 15.66 -6.21 2.10
N ILE A 140 15.57 -7.40 2.74
CA ILE A 140 16.38 -7.68 3.94
C ILE A 140 17.89 -7.61 3.65
N PRO A 141 18.44 -8.14 2.54
CA PRO A 141 19.85 -7.98 2.23
C PRO A 141 20.28 -6.51 2.15
N ILE A 142 19.50 -5.67 1.45
CA ILE A 142 19.79 -4.24 1.30
C ILE A 142 19.79 -3.53 2.66
N ILE A 143 18.82 -3.85 3.51
CA ILE A 143 18.69 -3.26 4.85
C ILE A 143 19.86 -3.69 5.74
N LYS A 144 20.24 -4.97 5.70
CA LYS A 144 21.41 -5.47 6.45
C LYS A 144 22.71 -4.79 6.02
N ASP A 145 22.93 -4.67 4.73
CA ASP A 145 24.12 -4.00 4.19
C ASP A 145 24.19 -2.54 4.63
N TYR A 146 23.06 -1.85 4.70
CA TYR A 146 22.98 -0.48 5.20
C TYR A 146 23.30 -0.39 6.70
N ILE A 147 22.77 -1.29 7.53
CA ILE A 147 22.97 -1.28 9.00
C ILE A 147 24.43 -1.62 9.36
N MET A 148 25.11 -2.43 8.54
CA MET A 148 26.49 -2.85 8.81
C MET A 148 27.56 -1.84 8.34
N GLN A 149 27.16 -0.73 7.70
CA GLN A 149 28.04 0.38 7.31
C GLN A 149 28.23 1.37 8.46
#